data_9e2e2aa46a0895adf83e55b052f51efb
#
_entry.id   9e2e2aa46a0895adf83e55b052f51efb
#
_cell.length_a   1.000
_cell.length_b   1.000
_cell.length_c   1.000
_cell.angle_alpha   90.00
_cell.angle_beta   90.00
_cell.angle_gamma   90.00
#
_symmetry.space_group_name_H-M   'P 1'
#
loop_
_entity.id
_entity.type
_entity.pdbx_description
1 polymer ?
#
loop_
_entity_poly.entity_id
_entity_poly.type
_entity_poly.pdbx_seq_one_letter_code
_entity_poly.pdbx_strand_id
1 'polypeptide(L)'
;MGENTLNRDDVLAILRKKKADFAKAYGVTAMGIFGSLARGQAKTDSDIDLVVKMKKPDLFYMVHIKEELESECRTRVDIVHYREKTNAFLKKRIDQEAVYV
;
A
#
# COMPACT_ATOMS: atom_id res chain seq x y z
N MET A 1 -3.25 -23.06 11.86
CA MET A 1 -3.75 -22.56 11.62
C MET A 1 -3.89 -21.38 12.17
N GLY A 2 -4.37 -20.63 12.10
CA GLY A 2 -4.50 -19.38 12.69
C GLY A 2 -3.48 -18.37 12.40
N GLU A 3 -2.51 -18.72 11.57
CA GLU A 3 -1.55 -17.79 11.31
C GLU A 3 -2.01 -16.90 10.27
N ASN A 4 -2.13 -15.62 10.48
CA ASN A 4 -2.51 -14.64 9.50
C ASN A 4 -1.29 -14.06 8.82
N THR A 5 -0.41 -14.94 8.42
CA THR A 5 0.79 -14.50 7.73
C THR A 5 0.43 -14.24 6.27
N LEU A 6 0.35 -12.97 5.89
CA LEU A 6 0.08 -12.61 4.51
C LEU A 6 1.38 -12.52 3.77
N ASN A 7 1.44 -13.12 2.60
CA ASN A 7 2.59 -12.94 1.72
C ASN A 7 2.28 -11.84 0.70
N ARG A 8 3.28 -11.54 -0.11
CA ARG A 8 3.16 -10.48 -1.12
C ARG A 8 1.96 -10.71 -2.06
N ASP A 9 1.79 -11.94 -2.51
CA ASP A 9 0.74 -12.25 -3.47
C ASP A 9 -0.65 -12.06 -2.87
N ASP A 10 -0.82 -12.40 -1.59
CA ASP A 10 -2.09 -12.21 -0.88
C ASP A 10 -2.44 -10.73 -0.81
N VAL A 11 -1.46 -9.91 -0.45
CA VAL A 11 -1.69 -8.47 -0.34
C VAL A 11 -1.97 -7.87 -1.71
N LEU A 12 -1.23 -8.26 -2.73
CA LEU A 12 -1.46 -7.76 -4.07
C LEU A 12 -2.85 -8.14 -4.58
N ALA A 13 -3.34 -9.32 -4.24
CA ALA A 13 -4.70 -9.74 -4.61
C ALA A 13 -5.75 -8.84 -3.96
N ILE A 14 -5.55 -8.51 -2.69
CA ILE A 14 -6.45 -7.60 -1.97
C ILE A 14 -6.43 -6.22 -2.62
N LEU A 15 -5.24 -5.71 -2.96
CA LEU A 15 -5.11 -4.41 -3.60
C LEU A 15 -5.79 -4.38 -4.96
N ARG A 16 -5.65 -5.43 -5.75
CA ARG A 16 -6.31 -5.51 -7.05
C ARG A 16 -7.82 -5.46 -6.90
N LYS A 17 -8.33 -6.14 -5.88
CA LYS A 17 -9.75 -6.16 -5.60
C LYS A 17 -10.28 -4.77 -5.25
N LYS A 18 -9.48 -4.00 -4.52
CA LYS A 18 -9.87 -2.67 -4.04
C LYS A 18 -9.56 -1.55 -5.02
N LYS A 19 -8.75 -1.82 -6.01
CA LYS A 19 -8.21 -0.77 -6.90
C LYS A 19 -9.29 0.09 -7.54
N ALA A 20 -10.29 -0.54 -8.13
CA ALA A 20 -11.36 0.18 -8.82
C ALA A 20 -12.18 1.02 -7.85
N ASP A 21 -12.46 0.48 -6.67
CA ASP A 21 -13.23 1.19 -5.65
C ASP A 21 -12.47 2.41 -5.15
N PHE A 22 -11.18 2.26 -4.90
CA PHE A 22 -10.36 3.38 -4.42
C PHE A 22 -10.17 4.44 -5.50
N ALA A 23 -10.06 4.02 -6.76
CA ALA A 23 -9.98 4.97 -7.87
C ALA A 23 -11.26 5.81 -7.95
N LYS A 24 -12.39 5.17 -7.78
CA LYS A 24 -13.67 5.83 -7.88
C LYS A 24 -13.98 6.69 -6.66
N ALA A 25 -13.74 6.16 -5.48
CA ALA A 25 -14.09 6.85 -4.24
C ALA A 25 -13.08 7.93 -3.85
N TYR A 26 -11.80 7.71 -4.10
CA TYR A 26 -10.74 8.56 -3.56
C TYR A 26 -9.82 9.14 -4.63
N GLY A 27 -10.05 8.84 -5.89
CA GLY A 27 -9.21 9.38 -6.96
C GLY A 27 -7.82 8.75 -7.02
N VAL A 28 -7.67 7.53 -6.53
CA VAL A 28 -6.38 6.82 -6.60
C VAL A 28 -6.08 6.46 -8.05
N THR A 29 -4.91 6.85 -8.53
CA THR A 29 -4.49 6.58 -9.91
C THR A 29 -3.51 5.41 -9.99
N ALA A 30 -2.80 5.13 -8.89
CA ALA A 30 -1.90 3.98 -8.83
C ALA A 30 -1.77 3.56 -7.38
N MET A 31 -1.54 2.29 -7.16
CA MET A 31 -1.42 1.75 -5.82
C MET A 31 -0.51 0.52 -5.86
N GLY A 32 0.37 0.41 -4.89
CA GLY A 32 1.30 -0.71 -4.83
C GLY A 32 1.92 -0.86 -3.46
N ILE A 33 2.81 -1.83 -3.34
CA ILE A 33 3.55 -2.08 -2.10
C ILE A 33 5.03 -1.91 -2.34
N PHE A 34 5.76 -1.55 -1.29
CA PHE A 34 7.21 -1.47 -1.35
C PHE A 34 7.77 -1.98 -0.02
N GLY A 35 9.07 -1.90 0.15
CA GLY A 35 9.69 -2.34 1.39
C GLY A 35 9.82 -3.86 1.49
N SER A 36 9.90 -4.37 2.72
CA SER A 36 10.20 -5.79 2.95
C SER A 36 9.18 -6.73 2.33
N LEU A 37 7.91 -6.39 2.39
CA LEU A 37 6.87 -7.24 1.80
C LEU A 37 7.05 -7.35 0.29
N ALA A 38 7.30 -6.23 -0.38
CA ALA A 38 7.52 -6.23 -1.83
C ALA A 38 8.73 -7.06 -2.23
N ARG A 39 9.75 -7.10 -1.38
CA ARG A 39 10.94 -7.90 -1.62
C ARG A 39 10.77 -9.37 -1.23
N GLY A 40 9.62 -9.74 -0.69
CA GLY A 40 9.38 -11.10 -0.23
C GLY A 40 10.10 -11.44 1.07
N GLN A 41 10.44 -10.43 1.87
CA GLN A 41 11.19 -10.59 3.10
C GLN A 41 10.39 -10.25 4.36
N ALA A 42 9.10 -10.05 4.21
CA ALA A 42 8.26 -9.66 5.34
C ALA A 42 8.18 -10.78 6.37
N LYS A 43 8.19 -10.38 7.63
CA LYS A 43 7.99 -11.30 8.74
C LYS A 43 6.55 -11.18 9.19
N THR A 44 6.13 -12.09 10.07
CA THR A 44 4.75 -12.17 10.53
C THR A 44 4.21 -10.85 11.06
N ASP A 45 5.04 -10.08 11.74
CA ASP A 45 4.62 -8.82 12.34
C ASP A 45 5.08 -7.59 11.58
N SER A 46 5.52 -7.76 10.34
CA SER A 46 5.96 -6.63 9.53
C SER A 46 4.77 -5.79 9.07
N ASP A 47 4.95 -4.48 9.05
CA ASP A 47 3.95 -3.57 8.52
C ASP A 47 3.94 -3.66 6.99
N ILE A 48 2.80 -3.35 6.41
CA ILE A 48 2.68 -3.26 4.96
C ILE A 48 3.02 -1.83 4.56
N ASP A 49 4.03 -1.67 3.71
CA ASP A 49 4.38 -0.36 3.17
C ASP A 49 3.62 -0.15 1.86
N LEU A 50 2.64 0.72 1.91
CA LEU A 50 1.75 0.99 0.79
C LEU A 50 2.10 2.31 0.14
N VAL A 51 2.17 2.34 -1.18
CA VAL A 51 2.35 3.58 -1.93
C VAL A 51 1.12 3.81 -2.78
N VAL A 52 0.62 5.05 -2.78
CA VAL A 52 -0.52 5.43 -3.60
C VAL A 52 -0.20 6.71 -4.36
N LYS A 53 -0.78 6.84 -5.55
CA LYS A 53 -0.80 8.08 -6.32
C LYS A 53 -2.24 8.50 -6.45
N MET A 54 -2.51 9.77 -6.21
CA MET A 54 -3.88 10.29 -6.21
C MET A 54 -3.94 11.54 -7.05
N LYS A 55 -5.08 11.79 -7.68
CA LYS A 55 -5.28 13.00 -8.44
C LYS A 55 -5.21 14.23 -7.55
N LYS A 56 -5.86 14.15 -6.38
CA LYS A 56 -5.83 15.22 -5.39
C LYS A 56 -5.46 14.62 -4.05
N PRO A 57 -4.32 15.00 -3.47
CA PRO A 57 -3.95 14.51 -2.16
C PRO A 57 -4.99 14.89 -1.11
N ASP A 58 -5.40 13.93 -0.31
CA ASP A 58 -6.38 14.16 0.73
C ASP A 58 -6.08 13.24 1.89
N LEU A 59 -5.74 13.82 3.03
CA LEU A 59 -5.38 13.05 4.21
C LEU A 59 -6.51 12.16 4.71
N PHE A 60 -7.75 12.64 4.60
CA PHE A 60 -8.89 11.83 5.01
C PHE A 60 -9.02 10.59 4.15
N TYR A 61 -8.80 10.74 2.84
CA TYR A 61 -8.86 9.61 1.94
C TYR A 61 -7.75 8.62 2.25
N MET A 62 -6.56 9.12 2.54
CA MET A 62 -5.44 8.25 2.90
C MET A 62 -5.73 7.47 4.18
N VAL A 63 -6.34 8.12 5.18
CA VAL A 63 -6.71 7.44 6.41
C VAL A 63 -7.76 6.36 6.15
N HIS A 64 -8.74 6.65 5.31
CA HIS A 64 -9.77 5.67 4.96
C HIS A 64 -9.18 4.46 4.24
N ILE A 65 -8.29 4.70 3.28
CA ILE A 65 -7.62 3.62 2.56
C ILE A 65 -6.82 2.75 3.53
N LYS A 66 -6.06 3.41 4.41
CA LYS A 66 -5.26 2.72 5.42
C LYS A 66 -6.13 1.84 6.30
N GLU A 67 -7.22 2.39 6.83
CA GLU A 67 -8.11 1.67 7.73
C GLU A 67 -8.78 0.48 7.05
N GLU A 68 -9.23 0.67 5.81
CA GLU A 68 -9.85 -0.44 5.08
C GLU A 68 -8.86 -1.56 4.85
N LEU A 69 -7.63 -1.23 4.47
CA LEU A 69 -6.63 -2.25 4.21
C LEU A 69 -6.15 -2.91 5.49
N GLU A 70 -6.03 -2.17 6.58
CA GLU A 70 -5.69 -2.76 7.87
C GLU A 70 -6.75 -3.76 8.32
N SER A 71 -8.00 -3.43 8.10
CA SER A 71 -9.10 -4.32 8.45
C SER A 71 -9.08 -5.58 7.59
N GLU A 72 -8.83 -5.42 6.29
CA GLU A 72 -8.83 -6.55 5.36
C GLU A 72 -7.61 -7.44 5.57
N CYS A 73 -6.45 -6.85 5.77
CA CYS A 73 -5.19 -7.58 5.91
C CYS A 73 -4.87 -7.96 7.35
N ARG A 74 -5.55 -7.37 8.32
CA ARG A 74 -5.30 -7.58 9.74
C ARG A 74 -3.86 -7.32 10.13
N THR A 75 -3.29 -6.30 9.54
CA THR A 75 -1.90 -5.92 9.73
C THR A 75 -1.81 -4.41 9.56
N ARG A 76 -0.87 -3.79 10.25
CA ARG A 76 -0.66 -2.36 10.13
C ARG A 76 -0.23 -2.00 8.72
N VAL A 77 -0.74 -0.88 8.24
CA VAL A 77 -0.41 -0.36 6.91
C VAL A 77 0.19 1.03 7.08
N ASP A 78 1.40 1.21 6.55
CA ASP A 78 2.01 2.53 6.44
C ASP A 78 1.76 3.02 5.02
N ILE A 79 1.01 4.10 4.90
CA ILE A 79 0.64 4.61 3.59
C ILE A 79 1.44 5.84 3.22
N VAL A 80 1.99 5.86 2.02
CA VAL A 80 2.76 6.99 1.50
C VAL A 80 2.12 7.47 0.21
N HIS A 81 1.91 8.78 0.11
CA HIS A 81 1.44 9.38 -1.14
C HIS A 81 2.66 9.76 -1.97
N TYR A 82 2.86 9.09 -3.11
CA TYR A 82 3.98 9.36 -3.99
C TYR A 82 3.70 10.62 -4.83
N ARG A 83 4.60 11.58 -4.75
CA ARG A 83 4.49 12.82 -5.50
C ARG A 83 5.89 13.40 -5.67
N GLU A 84 6.02 14.45 -6.49
CA GLU A 84 7.31 15.05 -6.75
C GLU A 84 8.03 15.54 -5.49
N LYS A 85 7.26 16.02 -4.52
CA LYS A 85 7.82 16.54 -3.27
C LYS A 85 8.09 15.46 -2.23
N THR A 86 7.88 14.20 -2.57
CA THR A 86 8.21 13.11 -1.67
C THR A 86 9.72 13.12 -1.40
N ASN A 87 10.09 12.82 -0.15
CA ASN A 87 11.50 12.76 0.24
C ASN A 87 12.30 11.95 -0.78
N ALA A 88 13.43 12.50 -1.24
CA ALA A 88 14.21 11.89 -2.32
C ALA A 88 14.66 10.46 -2.00
N PHE A 89 15.04 10.21 -0.76
CA PHE A 89 15.49 8.88 -0.34
C PHE A 89 14.32 7.88 -0.42
N LEU A 90 13.17 8.27 0.10
CA LEU A 90 11.98 7.44 0.08
C LEU A 90 11.51 7.21 -1.36
N LYS A 91 11.54 8.26 -2.17
CA LYS A 91 11.15 8.19 -3.58
C LYS A 91 12.02 7.18 -4.33
N LYS A 92 13.32 7.20 -4.07
CA LYS A 92 14.25 6.25 -4.67
C LYS A 92 13.95 4.82 -4.25
N ARG A 93 13.64 4.60 -2.97
CA ARG A 93 13.26 3.28 -2.49
C ARG A 93 12.01 2.78 -3.19
N ILE A 94 11.00 3.63 -3.29
CA ILE A 94 9.74 3.27 -3.95
C ILE A 94 10.00 2.93 -5.42
N ASP A 95 10.76 3.78 -6.11
CA ASP A 95 11.05 3.56 -7.52
C ASP A 95 11.78 2.24 -7.77
N GLN A 96 12.60 1.81 -6.81
CA GLN A 96 13.36 0.57 -6.96
C GLN A 96 12.60 -0.67 -6.49
N GLU A 97 11.73 -0.53 -5.51
CA GLU A 97 11.12 -1.68 -4.83
C GLU A 97 9.63 -1.86 -5.07
N ALA A 98 8.93 -0.83 -5.50
CA ALA A 98 7.47 -0.89 -5.53
C ALA A 98 6.94 -1.87 -6.57
N VAL A 99 5.92 -2.60 -6.15
CA VAL A 99 5.17 -3.49 -7.03
C VAL A 99 3.75 -2.95 -7.08
N TYR A 100 3.37 -2.43 -8.23
CA TYR A 100 2.05 -1.83 -8.42
C TYR A 100 1.04 -2.85 -8.94
N VAL A 101 -0.21 -2.60 -8.59
CA VAL A 101 -1.31 -3.40 -9.14
C VAL A 101 -2.02 -2.66 -10.25
#